data_b97aa83bf318c8c06feb8c591150d706
#
_entry.id   b97aa83bf318c8c06feb8c591150d706
#
_cell.length_a   1.000
_cell.length_b   1.000
_cell.length_c   1.000
_cell.angle_alpha   90.00
_cell.angle_beta   90.00
_cell.angle_gamma   90.00
#
_symmetry.space_group_name_H-M   'P 1'
#
loop_
_entity.id
_entity.type
_entity.pdbx_description
1 polymer ?
#
loop_
_entity_poly.entity_id
_entity_poly.type
_entity_poly.pdbx_seq_one_letter_code
_entity_poly.pdbx_strand_id
1 'polypeptide(L)'
;MKQPVREAGIARIGGKRTLQRTYSLKKNAQFKYVYRRGTSGGSHEMVMLYVRSNTLKVGFSVGKKIGCAVERNRVKRRLRAACAPLLPRMKPGLYVFIARQPAATADFDKLCRSMQYLLRKQNLLLQTDGAQQAPKLAGEQQARAVKDEKQSGEAKKAGESK
;
A
#
# COMPACT_ATOMS: atom_id res chain seq x y z
N MET A 1 -32.86 9.02 14.95
CA MET A 1 -31.87 8.90 16.03
C MET A 1 -30.55 8.41 15.44
N LYS A 2 -29.61 9.31 15.23
CA LYS A 2 -28.24 8.97 14.76
C LYS A 2 -27.47 8.41 15.94
N GLN A 3 -27.07 7.16 15.88
CA GLN A 3 -26.17 6.56 16.86
C GLN A 3 -24.78 7.22 16.75
N PRO A 4 -24.16 7.66 17.86
CA PRO A 4 -22.82 8.21 17.82
C PRO A 4 -21.85 7.10 17.39
N VAL A 5 -21.08 7.36 16.34
CA VAL A 5 -19.90 6.56 15.98
C VAL A 5 -18.96 6.55 17.17
N ARG A 6 -18.94 5.43 17.87
CA ARG A 6 -18.03 5.21 19.00
C ARG A 6 -16.59 5.35 18.51
N GLU A 7 -15.90 6.34 19.02
CA GLU A 7 -14.42 6.43 18.97
C GLU A 7 -13.83 5.26 19.76
N ALA A 8 -13.90 4.08 19.20
CA ALA A 8 -13.40 2.87 19.82
C ALA A 8 -12.43 2.19 18.86
N GLY A 9 -11.16 2.40 19.03
CA GLY A 9 -10.22 1.62 18.26
C GLY A 9 -8.73 1.90 18.45
N ILE A 10 -8.35 2.88 19.23
CA ILE A 10 -6.94 3.20 19.40
C ILE A 10 -6.56 3.10 20.89
N ALA A 11 -6.02 1.95 21.29
CA ALA A 11 -5.40 1.83 22.59
C ALA A 11 -4.02 2.52 22.58
N ARG A 12 -3.82 3.48 23.45
CA ARG A 12 -2.50 4.05 23.74
C ARG A 12 -1.80 3.16 24.77
N ILE A 13 -0.82 2.40 24.34
CA ILE A 13 0.11 1.71 25.23
C ILE A 13 1.46 2.38 25.03
N GLY A 14 1.92 3.14 26.02
CA GLY A 14 3.23 3.79 25.99
C GLY A 14 3.45 4.76 24.82
N GLY A 15 2.47 5.63 24.51
CA GLY A 15 2.58 6.64 23.45
C GLY A 15 2.56 6.11 22.01
N LYS A 16 2.52 4.80 21.79
CA LYS A 16 2.48 4.18 20.44
C LYS A 16 1.08 3.69 20.13
N ARG A 17 0.53 4.17 19.01
CA ARG A 17 -0.77 3.67 18.50
C ARG A 17 -0.58 2.26 17.93
N THR A 18 -1.18 1.25 18.54
CA THR A 18 -1.14 -0.14 18.07
C THR A 18 -2.55 -0.63 17.72
N LEU A 19 -2.62 -1.52 16.74
CA LEU A 19 -3.88 -2.16 16.35
C LEU A 19 -4.44 -2.97 17.54
N GLN A 20 -5.67 -2.67 17.96
CA GLN A 20 -6.34 -3.43 19.03
C GLN A 20 -6.61 -4.88 18.59
N ARG A 21 -6.63 -5.80 19.55
CA ARG A 21 -6.91 -7.22 19.33
C ARG A 21 -8.28 -7.46 18.69
N THR A 22 -9.24 -6.57 18.93
CA THR A 22 -10.61 -6.63 18.39
C THR A 22 -10.65 -6.55 16.87
N TYR A 23 -9.73 -5.74 16.26
CA TYR A 23 -9.64 -5.57 14.82
C TYR A 23 -8.72 -6.59 14.14
N SER A 24 -8.11 -7.50 14.89
CA SER A 24 -7.17 -8.45 14.33
C SER A 24 -7.87 -9.70 13.80
N LEU A 25 -7.60 -10.08 12.55
CA LEU A 25 -7.91 -11.39 11.99
C LEU A 25 -7.06 -12.45 12.71
N LYS A 26 -7.70 -13.45 13.32
CA LYS A 26 -7.01 -14.48 14.12
C LYS A 26 -7.13 -15.88 13.52
N LYS A 27 -8.26 -16.22 12.90
CA LYS A 27 -8.55 -17.58 12.42
C LYS A 27 -7.99 -17.80 11.01
N ASN A 28 -7.31 -18.91 10.78
CA ASN A 28 -6.80 -19.29 9.46
C ASN A 28 -7.91 -19.38 8.40
N ALA A 29 -9.10 -19.82 8.78
CA ALA A 29 -10.26 -19.87 7.90
C ALA A 29 -10.62 -18.48 7.34
N GLN A 30 -10.52 -17.42 8.15
CA GLN A 30 -10.77 -16.04 7.71
C GLN A 30 -9.73 -15.58 6.68
N PHE A 31 -8.45 -15.93 6.90
CA PHE A 31 -7.40 -15.65 5.91
C PHE A 31 -7.65 -16.38 4.59
N LYS A 32 -7.93 -17.69 4.65
CA LYS A 32 -8.28 -18.50 3.47
C LYS A 32 -9.46 -17.91 2.71
N TYR A 33 -10.50 -17.47 3.42
CA TYR A 33 -11.66 -16.84 2.83
C TYR A 33 -11.30 -15.55 2.07
N VAL A 34 -10.52 -14.67 2.70
CA VAL A 34 -10.07 -13.42 2.06
C VAL A 34 -9.15 -13.69 0.87
N TYR A 35 -8.29 -14.70 0.93
CA TYR A 35 -7.44 -15.11 -0.20
C TYR A 35 -8.24 -15.60 -1.41
N ARG A 36 -9.36 -16.29 -1.18
CA ARG A 36 -10.20 -16.86 -2.25
C ARG A 36 -11.17 -15.85 -2.86
N ARG A 37 -11.71 -14.95 -2.08
CA ARG A 37 -12.81 -14.04 -2.46
C ARG A 37 -12.41 -12.58 -2.51
N GLY A 38 -11.23 -12.21 -2.04
CA GLY A 38 -10.81 -10.83 -1.89
C GLY A 38 -10.45 -10.15 -3.21
N THR A 39 -10.91 -8.92 -3.37
CA THR A 39 -10.41 -8.02 -4.40
C THR A 39 -8.99 -7.61 -4.05
N SER A 40 -8.06 -7.78 -4.99
CA SER A 40 -6.65 -7.49 -4.78
C SER A 40 -6.24 -6.11 -5.26
N GLY A 41 -5.34 -5.46 -4.54
CA GLY A 41 -4.63 -4.27 -4.97
C GLY A 41 -3.17 -4.37 -4.56
N GLY A 42 -2.26 -4.02 -5.46
CA GLY A 42 -0.82 -4.12 -5.21
C GLY A 42 -0.11 -2.77 -5.19
N SER A 43 0.89 -2.64 -4.34
CA SER A 43 1.95 -1.64 -4.38
C SER A 43 3.31 -2.34 -4.44
N HIS A 44 4.38 -1.57 -4.52
CA HIS A 44 5.74 -2.12 -4.52
C HIS A 44 6.04 -2.90 -3.23
N GLU A 45 5.63 -2.38 -2.07
CA GLU A 45 5.96 -2.92 -0.75
C GLU A 45 4.97 -3.99 -0.27
N MET A 46 3.70 -3.93 -0.72
CA MET A 46 2.66 -4.82 -0.20
C MET A 46 1.51 -5.06 -1.19
N VAL A 47 0.77 -6.13 -0.94
CA VAL A 47 -0.52 -6.41 -1.58
C VAL A 47 -1.62 -6.34 -0.52
N MET A 48 -2.73 -5.71 -0.86
CA MET A 48 -3.93 -5.68 -0.03
C MET A 48 -5.01 -6.53 -0.67
N LEU A 49 -5.64 -7.37 0.13
CA LEU A 49 -6.87 -8.10 -0.23
C LEU A 49 -8.02 -7.57 0.62
N TYR A 50 -9.16 -7.38 0.01
CA TYR A 50 -10.35 -6.86 0.65
C TYR A 50 -11.58 -7.70 0.34
N VAL A 51 -12.39 -7.99 1.35
CA VAL A 51 -13.71 -8.58 1.22
C VAL A 51 -14.70 -7.74 2.03
N ARG A 52 -15.81 -7.38 1.42
CA ARG A 52 -16.89 -6.66 2.10
C ARG A 52 -17.47 -7.51 3.25
N SER A 53 -17.61 -6.92 4.43
CA SER A 53 -18.17 -7.54 5.63
C SER A 53 -18.72 -6.45 6.55
N ASN A 54 -19.65 -6.81 7.42
CA ASN A 54 -20.20 -5.87 8.40
C ASN A 54 -19.22 -5.56 9.55
N THR A 55 -18.16 -6.34 9.69
CA THR A 55 -17.15 -6.15 10.74
C THR A 55 -15.82 -5.73 10.15
N LEU A 56 -15.18 -4.71 10.75
CA LEU A 56 -13.83 -4.31 10.37
C LEU A 56 -12.80 -5.22 11.05
N LYS A 57 -12.07 -6.01 10.25
CA LYS A 57 -10.95 -6.83 10.72
C LYS A 57 -9.78 -6.77 9.76
N VAL A 58 -8.57 -6.72 10.31
CA VAL A 58 -7.33 -6.56 9.55
C VAL A 58 -6.36 -7.68 9.90
N GLY A 59 -5.86 -8.36 8.89
CA GLY A 59 -4.81 -9.38 8.98
C GLY A 59 -3.51 -8.92 8.32
N PHE A 60 -2.38 -9.41 8.84
CA PHE A 60 -1.07 -9.14 8.26
C PHE A 60 -0.37 -10.45 7.97
N SER A 61 -0.03 -10.68 6.72
CA SER A 61 0.72 -11.84 6.25
C SER A 61 2.13 -11.43 5.83
N VAL A 62 3.13 -12.07 6.44
CA VAL A 62 4.54 -11.82 6.16
C VAL A 62 5.20 -13.15 5.85
N GLY A 63 5.54 -13.35 4.59
CA GLY A 63 6.08 -14.60 4.07
C GLY A 63 7.55 -14.84 4.47
N LYS A 64 7.99 -16.11 4.36
CA LYS A 64 9.39 -16.53 4.65
C LYS A 64 10.42 -15.82 3.76
N LYS A 65 10.02 -15.38 2.56
CA LYS A 65 10.89 -14.65 1.60
C LYS A 65 11.39 -13.30 2.12
N ILE A 66 10.78 -12.75 3.18
CA ILE A 66 11.19 -11.46 3.77
C ILE A 66 12.46 -11.62 4.63
N GLY A 67 12.68 -12.81 5.19
CA GLY A 67 13.85 -13.10 5.98
C GLY A 67 13.56 -13.96 7.21
N CYS A 68 14.39 -13.85 8.24
CA CYS A 68 14.29 -14.61 9.47
C CYS A 68 13.06 -14.25 10.31
N ALA A 69 12.78 -14.99 11.36
CA ALA A 69 11.59 -14.78 12.21
C ALA A 69 11.58 -13.38 12.85
N VAL A 70 12.72 -12.86 13.23
CA VAL A 70 12.87 -11.54 13.86
C VAL A 70 12.48 -10.43 12.86
N GLU A 71 13.01 -10.51 11.63
CA GLU A 71 12.69 -9.54 10.56
C GLU A 71 11.20 -9.56 10.22
N ARG A 72 10.62 -10.74 10.06
CA ARG A 72 9.18 -10.88 9.81
C ARG A 72 8.34 -10.27 10.93
N ASN A 73 8.71 -10.46 12.18
CA ASN A 73 8.03 -9.87 13.32
C ASN A 73 8.18 -8.34 13.33
N ARG A 74 9.37 -7.82 12.99
CA ARG A 74 9.63 -6.38 12.86
C ARG A 74 8.72 -5.76 11.80
N VAL A 75 8.67 -6.33 10.59
CA VAL A 75 7.80 -5.87 9.50
C VAL A 75 6.34 -5.92 9.93
N LYS A 76 5.89 -7.01 10.54
CA LYS A 76 4.52 -7.17 11.04
C LYS A 76 4.13 -6.11 12.07
N ARG A 77 5.06 -5.76 12.98
CA ARG A 77 4.85 -4.68 13.96
C ARG A 77 4.72 -3.32 13.27
N ARG A 78 5.58 -3.03 12.28
CA ARG A 78 5.55 -1.79 11.50
C ARG A 78 4.24 -1.65 10.71
N LEU A 79 3.78 -2.71 10.04
CA LEU A 79 2.49 -2.71 9.32
C LEU A 79 1.30 -2.47 10.26
N ARG A 80 1.31 -3.06 11.46
CA ARG A 80 0.27 -2.78 12.46
C ARG A 80 0.26 -1.31 12.90
N ALA A 81 1.44 -0.74 13.13
CA ALA A 81 1.57 0.66 13.51
C ALA A 81 1.11 1.61 12.39
N ALA A 82 1.43 1.29 11.12
CA ALA A 82 0.99 2.05 9.96
C ALA A 82 -0.54 1.97 9.73
N CYS A 83 -1.15 0.83 10.04
CA CYS A 83 -2.59 0.63 9.89
C CYS A 83 -3.42 1.31 10.99
N ALA A 84 -2.90 1.40 12.22
CA ALA A 84 -3.64 1.88 13.38
C ALA A 84 -4.31 3.26 13.19
N PRO A 85 -3.64 4.30 12.64
CA PRO A 85 -4.26 5.61 12.43
C PRO A 85 -5.32 5.60 11.30
N LEU A 86 -5.33 4.59 10.44
CA LEU A 86 -6.25 4.50 9.30
C LEU A 86 -7.57 3.81 9.68
N LEU A 87 -7.59 3.00 10.76
CA LEU A 87 -8.76 2.22 11.17
C LEU A 87 -10.06 3.01 11.26
N PRO A 88 -10.12 4.21 11.90
CA PRO A 88 -11.36 4.96 12.02
C PRO A 88 -11.94 5.41 10.68
N ARG A 89 -11.07 5.48 9.66
CA ARG A 89 -11.40 5.94 8.31
C ARG A 89 -11.63 4.80 7.31
N MET A 90 -11.42 3.55 7.73
CA MET A 90 -11.60 2.39 6.87
C MET A 90 -13.06 1.95 6.84
N LYS A 91 -13.55 1.60 5.66
CA LYS A 91 -14.89 0.99 5.50
C LYS A 91 -14.92 -0.37 6.18
N PRO A 92 -16.09 -0.81 6.70
CA PRO A 92 -16.23 -2.17 7.25
C PRO A 92 -15.85 -3.22 6.22
N GLY A 93 -15.15 -4.26 6.68
CA GLY A 93 -14.67 -5.33 5.81
C GLY A 93 -13.52 -6.13 6.40
N LEU A 94 -13.17 -7.20 5.71
CA LEU A 94 -12.01 -8.04 6.04
C LEU A 94 -10.85 -7.64 5.15
N TYR A 95 -9.78 -7.22 5.76
CA TYR A 95 -8.55 -6.76 5.09
C TYR A 95 -7.40 -7.71 5.38
N VAL A 96 -6.62 -8.07 4.37
CA VAL A 96 -5.36 -8.79 4.55
C VAL A 96 -4.26 -8.05 3.81
N PHE A 97 -3.26 -7.56 4.54
CA PHE A 97 -2.06 -6.96 3.99
C PHE A 97 -0.95 -8.00 3.93
N ILE A 98 -0.45 -8.26 2.73
CA ILE A 98 0.63 -9.21 2.46
C ILE A 98 1.89 -8.40 2.17
N ALA A 99 2.90 -8.53 3.01
CA ALA A 99 4.18 -7.87 2.78
C ALA A 99 4.95 -8.55 1.65
N ARG A 100 5.55 -7.73 0.77
CA ARG A 100 6.53 -8.15 -0.24
C ARG A 100 7.96 -7.93 0.29
N GLN A 101 8.97 -8.47 -0.39
CA GLN A 101 10.37 -8.31 0.00
C GLN A 101 10.79 -6.86 0.25
N PRO A 102 10.42 -5.87 -0.59
CA PRO A 102 10.80 -4.48 -0.36
C PRO A 102 10.28 -3.89 0.95
N ALA A 103 9.24 -4.48 1.56
CA ALA A 103 8.73 -4.03 2.85
C ALA A 103 9.73 -4.25 4.02
N ALA A 104 10.71 -5.11 3.87
CA ALA A 104 11.75 -5.36 4.88
C ALA A 104 12.66 -4.13 5.06
N THR A 105 13.11 -3.56 3.95
CA THR A 105 14.03 -2.42 3.88
C THR A 105 13.35 -1.07 3.77
N ALA A 106 12.06 -1.05 3.39
CA ALA A 106 11.31 0.19 3.21
C ALA A 106 11.24 1.01 4.51
N ASP A 107 11.31 2.32 4.40
CA ASP A 107 11.05 3.24 5.50
C ASP A 107 9.61 3.14 5.99
N PHE A 108 9.39 3.53 7.25
CA PHE A 108 8.05 3.50 7.84
C PHE A 108 7.06 4.38 7.08
N ASP A 109 7.50 5.55 6.64
CA ASP A 109 6.67 6.47 5.86
C ASP A 109 6.26 5.91 4.50
N LYS A 110 7.16 5.16 3.85
CA LYS A 110 6.83 4.45 2.60
C LYS A 110 5.73 3.41 2.83
N LEU A 111 5.82 2.65 3.92
CA LEU A 111 4.77 1.68 4.28
C LEU A 111 3.42 2.36 4.55
N CYS A 112 3.43 3.50 5.24
CA CYS A 112 2.22 4.29 5.50
C CYS A 112 1.60 4.81 4.19
N ARG A 113 2.40 5.39 3.30
CA ARG A 113 1.95 5.91 2.00
C ARG A 113 1.40 4.80 1.12
N SER A 114 2.08 3.66 1.03
CA SER A 114 1.64 2.50 0.25
C SER A 114 0.31 1.94 0.75
N MET A 115 0.12 1.88 2.07
CA MET A 115 -1.13 1.43 2.67
C MET A 115 -2.28 2.40 2.38
N GLN A 116 -2.05 3.70 2.54
CA GLN A 116 -3.03 4.74 2.20
C GLN A 116 -3.38 4.73 0.71
N TYR A 117 -2.38 4.59 -0.16
CA TYR A 117 -2.57 4.49 -1.61
C TYR A 117 -3.49 3.33 -1.98
N LEU A 118 -3.25 2.14 -1.43
CA LEU A 118 -4.06 0.96 -1.71
C LEU A 118 -5.52 1.13 -1.24
N LEU A 119 -5.73 1.70 -0.06
CA LEU A 119 -7.06 1.98 0.46
C LEU A 119 -7.81 3.02 -0.38
N ARG A 120 -7.12 4.07 -0.84
CA ARG A 120 -7.69 5.09 -1.74
C ARG A 120 -8.02 4.52 -3.11
N LYS A 121 -7.11 3.73 -3.69
CA LYS A 121 -7.28 3.10 -5.01
C LYS A 121 -8.52 2.21 -5.07
N GLN A 122 -8.89 1.58 -3.98
CA GLN A 122 -10.09 0.73 -3.90
C GLN A 122 -11.30 1.44 -3.27
N ASN A 123 -11.24 2.76 -3.05
CA ASN A 123 -12.31 3.56 -2.43
C ASN A 123 -12.76 3.01 -1.07
N LEU A 124 -11.81 2.49 -0.27
CA LEU A 124 -12.06 1.87 1.02
C LEU A 124 -11.85 2.80 2.22
N LEU A 125 -11.51 4.07 1.98
CA LEU A 125 -11.50 5.11 2.99
C LEU A 125 -12.83 5.85 3.00
N LEU A 126 -13.37 6.07 4.18
CA LEU A 126 -14.45 7.01 4.41
C LEU A 126 -13.89 8.40 4.13
N GLN A 127 -14.54 9.15 3.25
CA GLN A 127 -14.20 10.56 3.02
C GLN A 127 -14.59 11.32 4.28
N THR A 128 -13.60 11.72 5.05
CA THR A 128 -13.75 12.84 5.96
C THR A 128 -13.35 14.06 5.16
N ASP A 129 -14.30 14.94 4.89
CA ASP A 129 -14.04 16.25 4.33
C ASP A 129 -13.08 16.97 5.27
N GLY A 130 -11.85 17.18 4.82
CA GLY A 130 -10.84 17.89 5.59
C GLY A 130 -9.43 17.36 5.38
N ALA A 131 -8.73 17.99 4.43
CA ALA A 131 -7.29 18.19 4.33
C ALA A 131 -6.37 16.97 4.32
N GLN A 132 -5.80 16.70 3.24
CA GLN A 132 -4.40 16.90 2.80
C GLN A 132 -4.19 16.15 1.50
N GLN A 133 -4.16 16.92 0.46
CA GLN A 133 -3.60 16.54 -0.83
C GLN A 133 -2.16 16.12 -0.58
N ALA A 134 -1.87 14.84 -0.82
CA ALA A 134 -0.50 14.41 -1.01
C ALA A 134 0.07 15.13 -2.23
N PRO A 135 1.31 15.63 -2.17
CA PRO A 135 1.93 16.29 -3.32
C PRO A 135 1.94 15.32 -4.50
N LYS A 136 1.40 15.76 -5.63
CA LYS A 136 1.63 15.14 -6.93
C LYS A 136 3.13 15.00 -7.10
N LEU A 137 3.62 13.79 -7.21
CA LEU A 137 4.95 13.53 -7.72
C LEU A 137 4.99 14.03 -9.16
N ALA A 138 5.51 15.24 -9.35
CA ALA A 138 6.07 15.70 -10.59
C ALA A 138 7.29 14.84 -10.90
N GLY A 139 7.18 13.93 -11.84
CA GLY A 139 8.25 13.01 -12.21
C GLY A 139 7.90 12.11 -13.38
N GLU A 140 7.13 12.64 -14.35
CA GLU A 140 6.98 11.99 -15.64
C GLU A 140 6.96 13.04 -16.76
N GLN A 141 8.07 13.71 -16.92
CA GLN A 141 8.38 14.45 -18.15
C GLN A 141 9.90 14.58 -18.27
N GLN A 142 10.54 13.52 -18.70
CA GLN A 142 11.85 13.58 -19.38
C GLN A 142 12.22 12.19 -19.94
N ALA A 143 11.46 11.76 -20.93
CA ALA A 143 11.89 10.68 -21.81
C ALA A 143 11.17 10.75 -23.17
N ARG A 144 11.18 11.94 -23.78
CA ARG A 144 10.84 12.08 -25.22
C ARG A 144 11.51 13.33 -25.76
N ALA A 145 12.81 13.30 -25.88
CA ALA A 145 13.54 14.25 -26.75
C ALA A 145 14.99 13.79 -26.92
N VAL A 146 15.24 12.65 -27.52
CA VAL A 146 16.48 12.32 -28.22
C VAL A 146 16.18 11.21 -29.22
N LYS A 147 15.51 11.56 -30.29
CA LYS A 147 15.48 10.76 -31.52
C LYS A 147 14.98 11.63 -32.68
N ASP A 148 15.77 12.61 -33.05
CA ASP A 148 15.69 13.24 -34.36
C ASP A 148 16.92 14.11 -34.55
N GLU A 149 18.08 13.49 -34.72
CA GLU A 149 19.23 14.13 -35.32
C GLU A 149 20.26 13.08 -35.78
N LYS A 150 19.87 12.33 -36.80
CA LYS A 150 20.83 11.59 -37.65
C LYS A 150 20.17 11.14 -38.95
N GLN A 151 19.79 12.09 -39.78
CA GLN A 151 19.61 11.86 -41.22
C GLN A 151 19.66 13.19 -41.94
N SER A 152 20.85 13.70 -42.13
CA SER A 152 21.14 14.60 -43.24
C SER A 152 22.66 14.80 -43.30
N GLY A 153 23.30 14.09 -44.18
CA GLY A 153 24.68 14.37 -44.45
C GLY A 153 25.46 13.21 -45.06
N GLU A 154 24.98 12.63 -46.17
CA GLU A 154 25.91 11.99 -47.12
C GLU A 154 25.28 11.90 -48.50
N ALA A 155 25.40 13.00 -49.21
CA ALA A 155 25.30 13.03 -50.65
C ALA A 155 26.25 14.08 -51.15
N LYS A 156 27.44 13.66 -51.54
CA LYS A 156 28.24 14.23 -52.65
C LYS A 156 29.72 13.83 -52.50
N LYS A 157 30.11 12.89 -53.29
CA LYS A 157 31.27 12.95 -54.15
C LYS A 157 31.37 11.66 -54.95
N ALA A 158 30.67 11.66 -56.05
CA ALA A 158 31.09 10.95 -57.25
C ALA A 158 31.73 12.00 -58.13
N GLY A 159 32.88 11.73 -58.65
CA GLY A 159 33.55 12.59 -59.58
C GLY A 159 35.00 12.18 -59.75
N GLU A 160 35.20 11.40 -60.84
CA GLU A 160 36.23 11.68 -61.88
C GLU A 160 37.64 11.21 -61.58
N SER A 161 38.08 10.28 -62.35
CA SER A 161 39.10 10.38 -63.40
C SER A 161 39.88 9.11 -63.58
N LYS A 162 39.83 8.69 -64.85
CA LYS A 162 40.80 7.94 -65.69
C LYS A 162 41.03 6.49 -65.42
#